data_1c5e6165b44d61bc9870b585774255cb
#
_entry.id   1c5e6165b44d61bc9870b585774255cb
#
_cell.length_a   1.000
_cell.length_b   1.000
_cell.length_c   1.000
_cell.angle_alpha   90.00
_cell.angle_beta   90.00
_cell.angle_gamma   90.00
#
_symmetry.space_group_name_H-M   'P 1'
#
loop_
_entity.id
_entity.type
_entity.pdbx_description
1 polymer ?
#
loop_
_entity_poly.entity_id
_entity_poly.type
_entity_poly.pdbx_seq_one_letter_code
_entity_poly.pdbx_strand_id
1 'polypeptide(L)'
;MVRWIMDPVRNPFAPGAGSRPPELAGRRHIIDRAEIAIQRVVQGRHDKSQLLLGLRGTGKTVLLNTIEELAETHHHLTSFVEAPEDQRLVEMLYPRLHGTLRRLSTKENAKSAVHTAWQALKSLSGTFKISVGDVTISVDPEPGVADSGNLEFDLVDLFVRVGAAAKAAGTAWTLLIDEIQYLTRQELAALIVAMHRINQKRLPVLLFGAGLPQVAALSGDAKSYAERLFDFPAIGPLSNEDAAEAIRQPIEDEGETIAPPALAEIVRNTQGYPYFLQEWGYQTWNVAESSPITKKHVTAASPHVLERLDNGFFRVRFERLTPKERTYVLAMAGLGVGPY
;
A
#
# COMPACT_ATOMS: atom_id res chain seq x y z
N MET A 1 -5.52 -14.88 41.47
CA MET A 1 -4.66 -14.86 40.28
C MET A 1 -5.40 -15.64 39.22
N VAL A 2 -6.04 -14.95 38.25
CA VAL A 2 -6.73 -15.60 37.14
C VAL A 2 -5.64 -16.24 36.26
N ARG A 3 -5.62 -17.56 36.19
CA ARG A 3 -4.66 -18.30 35.34
C ARG A 3 -5.21 -18.25 33.94
N TRP A 4 -4.82 -17.26 33.13
CA TRP A 4 -5.05 -17.25 31.71
C TRP A 4 -4.33 -18.45 31.09
N ILE A 5 -5.03 -19.36 30.47
CA ILE A 5 -4.42 -20.51 29.78
C ILE A 5 -3.93 -20.03 28.40
N MET A 6 -4.70 -19.15 27.75
CA MET A 6 -4.26 -18.39 26.56
C MET A 6 -3.88 -16.97 27.02
N ASP A 7 -2.59 -16.68 27.03
CA ASP A 7 -2.07 -15.38 27.48
C ASP A 7 -2.40 -14.29 26.44
N PRO A 8 -3.18 -13.24 26.78
CA PRO A 8 -3.46 -12.14 25.86
C PRO A 8 -2.21 -11.39 25.35
N VAL A 9 -1.11 -11.42 26.12
CA VAL A 9 0.17 -10.80 25.71
C VAL A 9 0.82 -11.57 24.56
N ARG A 10 0.55 -12.88 24.47
CA ARG A 10 1.04 -13.75 23.40
C ARG A 10 0.08 -13.82 22.20
N ASN A 11 -1.00 -13.04 22.21
CA ASN A 11 -1.96 -13.04 21.12
C ASN A 11 -1.27 -12.62 19.81
N PRO A 12 -1.15 -13.51 18.81
CA PRO A 12 -0.43 -13.21 17.58
C PRO A 12 -1.19 -12.27 16.65
N PHE A 13 -2.51 -12.14 16.83
CA PHE A 13 -3.34 -11.34 15.95
C PHE A 13 -3.29 -9.85 16.29
N ALA A 14 -3.20 -9.00 15.28
CA ALA A 14 -3.10 -7.56 15.44
C ALA A 14 -4.11 -6.83 14.53
N PRO A 15 -5.42 -6.81 14.91
CA PRO A 15 -6.42 -6.09 14.14
C PRO A 15 -6.18 -4.58 14.23
N GLY A 16 -5.65 -3.98 13.16
CA GLY A 16 -5.33 -2.56 13.09
C GLY A 16 -5.07 -2.11 11.67
N ALA A 17 -5.11 -0.79 11.43
CA ALA A 17 -4.78 -0.21 10.14
C ALA A 17 -3.27 -0.32 9.88
N GLY A 18 -2.88 -1.00 8.80
CA GLY A 18 -1.47 -1.14 8.38
C GLY A 18 -0.61 -2.07 9.25
N SER A 19 -1.16 -2.66 10.31
CA SER A 19 -0.45 -3.65 11.12
C SER A 19 -0.15 -4.88 10.28
N ARG A 20 1.13 -5.31 10.27
CA ARG A 20 1.52 -6.53 9.57
C ARG A 20 0.90 -7.74 10.26
N PRO A 21 0.09 -8.54 9.58
CA PRO A 21 -0.39 -9.79 10.16
C PRO A 21 0.77 -10.76 10.32
N PRO A 22 0.68 -11.72 11.23
CA PRO A 22 1.72 -12.73 11.43
C PRO A 22 1.97 -13.55 10.16
N GLU A 23 0.92 -13.78 9.36
CA GLU A 23 0.99 -14.54 8.12
C GLU A 23 0.37 -13.76 6.94
N LEU A 24 1.10 -13.69 5.82
CA LEU A 24 0.66 -13.09 4.55
C LEU A 24 0.10 -14.13 3.58
N ALA A 25 -0.79 -14.99 4.09
CA ALA A 25 -1.40 -16.07 3.33
C ALA A 25 -2.02 -15.59 2.01
N GLY A 26 -1.89 -16.38 0.95
CA GLY A 26 -2.50 -16.13 -0.36
C GLY A 26 -1.94 -14.94 -1.15
N ARG A 27 -0.86 -14.30 -0.69
CA ARG A 27 -0.28 -13.09 -1.34
C ARG A 27 1.09 -13.33 -1.98
N ARG A 28 1.63 -14.54 -1.85
CA ARG A 28 3.00 -14.86 -2.28
C ARG A 28 3.24 -14.53 -3.76
N HIS A 29 2.32 -14.85 -4.64
CA HIS A 29 2.47 -14.57 -6.08
C HIS A 29 2.61 -13.07 -6.40
N ILE A 30 1.98 -12.17 -5.61
CA ILE A 30 2.09 -10.71 -5.76
C ILE A 30 3.48 -10.25 -5.28
N ILE A 31 3.91 -10.77 -4.14
CA ILE A 31 5.20 -10.46 -3.53
C ILE A 31 6.34 -10.94 -4.44
N ASP A 32 6.30 -12.19 -4.91
CA ASP A 32 7.30 -12.76 -5.83
C ASP A 32 7.38 -11.95 -7.14
N ARG A 33 6.24 -11.51 -7.67
CA ARG A 33 6.20 -10.68 -8.88
C ARG A 33 6.81 -9.29 -8.64
N ALA A 34 6.57 -8.68 -7.49
CA ALA A 34 7.19 -7.41 -7.10
C ALA A 34 8.71 -7.57 -6.91
N GLU A 35 9.15 -8.63 -6.26
CA GLU A 35 10.57 -8.93 -6.04
C GLU A 35 11.31 -9.13 -7.37
N ILE A 36 10.72 -9.86 -8.32
CA ILE A 36 11.29 -10.01 -9.66
C ILE A 36 11.46 -8.64 -10.34
N ALA A 37 10.45 -7.76 -10.27
CA ALA A 37 10.54 -6.42 -10.86
C ALA A 37 11.64 -5.58 -10.20
N ILE A 38 11.76 -5.63 -8.88
CA ILE A 38 12.81 -4.97 -8.08
C ILE A 38 14.20 -5.43 -8.54
N GLN A 39 14.43 -6.74 -8.59
CA GLN A 39 15.73 -7.28 -9.01
C GLN A 39 16.09 -6.95 -10.45
N ARG A 40 15.10 -6.96 -11.36
CA ARG A 40 15.32 -6.71 -12.80
C ARG A 40 15.69 -5.26 -13.09
N VAL A 41 15.06 -4.30 -12.40
CA VAL A 41 15.28 -2.88 -12.72
C VAL A 41 16.71 -2.41 -12.39
N VAL A 42 17.33 -2.93 -11.34
CA VAL A 42 18.74 -2.66 -11.01
C VAL A 42 19.69 -3.16 -12.11
N GLN A 43 19.33 -4.27 -12.76
CA GLN A 43 20.10 -4.83 -13.88
C GLN A 43 19.86 -4.07 -15.21
N GLY A 44 19.14 -2.95 -15.19
CA GLY A 44 18.78 -2.18 -16.38
C GLY A 44 17.72 -2.86 -17.26
N ARG A 45 17.05 -3.89 -16.74
CA ARG A 45 15.95 -4.58 -17.41
C ARG A 45 14.63 -3.96 -16.94
N HIS A 46 13.91 -3.40 -17.89
CA HIS A 46 12.60 -2.83 -17.60
C HIS A 46 11.60 -3.89 -17.11
N ASP A 47 10.77 -3.52 -16.15
CA ASP A 47 9.61 -4.27 -15.72
C ASP A 47 8.42 -3.32 -15.45
N LYS A 48 7.21 -3.87 -15.37
CA LYS A 48 6.02 -3.07 -15.10
C LYS A 48 5.95 -2.68 -13.63
N SER A 49 5.60 -1.44 -13.39
CA SER A 49 5.12 -0.96 -12.09
C SER A 49 3.77 -1.60 -11.76
N GLN A 50 3.39 -1.66 -10.48
CA GLN A 50 2.18 -2.35 -10.05
C GLN A 50 1.27 -1.42 -9.24
N LEU A 51 -0.03 -1.49 -9.53
CA LEU A 51 -1.07 -0.81 -8.75
C LEU A 51 -1.98 -1.86 -8.10
N LEU A 52 -1.81 -2.05 -6.79
CA LEU A 52 -2.54 -3.03 -5.97
C LEU A 52 -3.96 -2.53 -5.75
N LEU A 53 -4.95 -3.19 -6.33
CA LEU A 53 -6.33 -2.72 -6.32
C LEU A 53 -7.22 -3.61 -5.45
N GLY A 54 -7.90 -3.01 -4.49
CA GLY A 54 -8.80 -3.76 -3.61
C GLY A 54 -9.61 -2.86 -2.68
N LEU A 55 -10.61 -3.43 -2.05
CA LEU A 55 -11.41 -2.73 -1.06
C LEU A 55 -10.59 -2.42 0.20
N ARG A 56 -11.11 -1.55 1.06
CA ARG A 56 -10.48 -1.23 2.34
C ARG A 56 -10.45 -2.46 3.25
N GLY A 57 -9.33 -2.72 3.94
CA GLY A 57 -9.17 -3.87 4.83
C GLY A 57 -8.76 -5.18 4.14
N THR A 58 -8.41 -5.15 2.84
CA THR A 58 -7.91 -6.32 2.09
C THR A 58 -6.39 -6.54 2.22
N GLY A 59 -5.68 -5.67 2.96
CA GLY A 59 -4.24 -5.81 3.22
C GLY A 59 -3.33 -5.10 2.23
N LYS A 60 -3.82 -4.13 1.45
CA LYS A 60 -3.02 -3.38 0.45
C LYS A 60 -1.81 -2.65 1.06
N THR A 61 -2.03 -1.87 2.13
CA THR A 61 -0.97 -1.17 2.86
C THR A 61 0.09 -2.11 3.39
N VAL A 62 -0.32 -3.27 3.90
CA VAL A 62 0.60 -4.31 4.39
C VAL A 62 1.47 -4.85 3.24
N LEU A 63 0.87 -5.09 2.08
CA LEU A 63 1.61 -5.50 0.89
C LEU A 63 2.59 -4.42 0.43
N LEU A 64 2.21 -3.14 0.43
CA LEU A 64 3.13 -2.05 0.09
C LEU A 64 4.31 -1.98 1.06
N ASN A 65 4.08 -2.12 2.37
CA ASN A 65 5.15 -2.15 3.37
C ASN A 65 6.09 -3.35 3.13
N THR A 66 5.54 -4.52 2.82
CA THR A 66 6.35 -5.70 2.47
C THR A 66 7.18 -5.48 1.20
N ILE A 67 6.62 -4.84 0.19
CA ILE A 67 7.33 -4.49 -1.05
C ILE A 67 8.41 -3.44 -0.77
N GLU A 68 8.18 -2.49 0.13
CA GLU A 68 9.18 -1.52 0.56
C GLU A 68 10.37 -2.23 1.21
N GLU A 69 10.13 -3.11 2.19
CA GLU A 69 11.17 -3.92 2.86
C GLU A 69 11.98 -4.74 1.85
N LEU A 70 11.31 -5.36 0.87
CA LEU A 70 11.99 -6.08 -0.22
C LEU A 70 12.87 -5.16 -1.07
N ALA A 71 12.36 -3.99 -1.45
CA ALA A 71 13.12 -3.02 -2.23
C ALA A 71 14.38 -2.56 -1.46
N GLU A 72 14.26 -2.30 -0.16
CA GLU A 72 15.39 -1.94 0.70
C GLU A 72 16.41 -3.07 0.85
N THR A 73 15.95 -4.32 0.99
CA THR A 73 16.81 -5.52 1.02
C THR A 73 17.63 -5.66 -0.26
N HIS A 74 17.04 -5.30 -1.40
CA HIS A 74 17.73 -5.23 -2.70
C HIS A 74 18.42 -3.89 -2.96
N HIS A 75 18.67 -3.10 -1.91
CA HIS A 75 19.42 -1.83 -1.94
C HIS A 75 18.79 -0.72 -2.78
N HIS A 76 17.47 -0.74 -3.01
CA HIS A 76 16.77 0.39 -3.59
C HIS A 76 16.68 1.53 -2.57
N LEU A 77 16.60 2.74 -3.07
CA LEU A 77 16.12 3.87 -2.29
C LEU A 77 14.61 3.93 -2.38
N THR A 78 13.94 3.90 -1.25
CA THR A 78 12.48 3.92 -1.17
C THR A 78 11.95 5.31 -0.84
N SER A 79 10.77 5.60 -1.34
CA SER A 79 9.99 6.79 -1.00
C SER A 79 8.54 6.37 -0.82
N PHE A 80 8.10 6.24 0.42
CA PHE A 80 6.72 5.89 0.75
C PHE A 80 5.89 7.15 1.00
N VAL A 81 4.75 7.25 0.33
CA VAL A 81 3.78 8.34 0.43
C VAL A 81 2.39 7.75 0.66
N GLU A 82 1.64 8.27 1.60
CA GLU A 82 0.21 8.05 1.72
C GLU A 82 -0.50 9.30 1.19
N ALA A 83 -1.37 9.12 0.18
CA ALA A 83 -2.08 10.24 -0.43
C ALA A 83 -3.32 10.60 0.42
N PRO A 84 -3.31 11.74 1.12
CA PRO A 84 -4.50 12.23 1.83
C PRO A 84 -5.47 12.94 0.88
N GLU A 85 -6.69 13.13 1.33
CA GLU A 85 -7.75 13.77 0.52
C GLU A 85 -7.44 15.23 0.13
N ASP A 86 -6.61 15.94 0.93
CA ASP A 86 -6.46 17.41 0.85
C ASP A 86 -5.05 17.91 0.48
N GLN A 87 -4.11 17.03 0.13
CA GLN A 87 -2.75 17.44 -0.24
C GLN A 87 -2.44 17.15 -1.71
N ARG A 88 -1.66 18.06 -2.33
CA ARG A 88 -1.19 17.88 -3.70
C ARG A 88 -0.03 16.87 -3.75
N LEU A 89 0.02 16.10 -4.82
CA LEU A 89 1.09 15.12 -5.07
C LEU A 89 2.50 15.74 -4.88
N VAL A 90 2.73 16.94 -5.38
CA VAL A 90 4.04 17.60 -5.30
C VAL A 90 4.45 17.91 -3.87
N GLU A 91 3.51 18.25 -3.00
CA GLU A 91 3.77 18.53 -1.58
C GLU A 91 4.16 17.26 -0.83
N MET A 92 3.55 16.14 -1.17
CA MET A 92 3.87 14.84 -0.59
C MET A 92 5.21 14.29 -1.07
N LEU A 93 5.49 14.43 -2.36
CA LEU A 93 6.72 13.93 -2.98
C LEU A 93 7.96 14.71 -2.55
N TYR A 94 7.84 16.02 -2.35
CA TYR A 94 9.00 16.89 -2.08
C TYR A 94 9.87 16.41 -0.91
N PRO A 95 9.36 16.20 0.31
CA PRO A 95 10.19 15.79 1.44
C PRO A 95 10.81 14.39 1.23
N ARG A 96 10.13 13.52 0.54
CA ARG A 96 10.61 12.17 0.22
C ARG A 96 11.74 12.21 -0.80
N LEU A 97 11.57 12.97 -1.87
CA LEU A 97 12.61 13.17 -2.88
C LEU A 97 13.83 13.91 -2.31
N HIS A 98 13.60 14.88 -1.43
CA HIS A 98 14.68 15.53 -0.70
C HIS A 98 15.53 14.51 0.09
N GLY A 99 14.88 13.61 0.85
CA GLY A 99 15.56 12.52 1.57
C GLY A 99 16.31 11.58 0.63
N THR A 100 15.69 11.19 -0.48
CA THR A 100 16.30 10.30 -1.48
C THR A 100 17.55 10.94 -2.12
N LEU A 101 17.47 12.19 -2.55
CA LEU A 101 18.61 12.91 -3.13
C LEU A 101 19.73 13.13 -2.13
N ARG A 102 19.42 13.37 -0.84
CA ARG A 102 20.42 13.45 0.22
C ARG A 102 21.18 12.13 0.38
N ARG A 103 20.50 10.99 0.33
CA ARG A 103 21.13 9.65 0.37
C ARG A 103 22.01 9.42 -0.87
N LEU A 104 21.53 9.82 -2.06
CA LEU A 104 22.29 9.71 -3.31
C LEU A 104 23.54 10.60 -3.32
N SER A 105 23.51 11.76 -2.68
CA SER A 105 24.64 12.71 -2.66
C SER A 105 25.87 12.19 -1.94
N THR A 106 25.76 11.11 -1.18
CA THR A 106 26.91 10.44 -0.54
C THR A 106 27.74 9.60 -1.53
N LYS A 107 27.23 9.35 -2.75
CA LYS A 107 27.89 8.54 -3.77
C LYS A 107 28.69 9.43 -4.72
N GLU A 108 30.02 9.25 -4.76
CA GLU A 108 30.94 10.11 -5.53
C GLU A 108 30.60 10.15 -7.03
N ASN A 109 30.33 8.98 -7.62
CA ASN A 109 29.99 8.82 -9.04
C ASN A 109 28.62 9.39 -9.43
N ALA A 110 27.79 9.74 -8.47
CA ALA A 110 26.45 10.31 -8.72
C ALA A 110 26.39 11.82 -8.52
N LYS A 111 27.42 12.48 -8.01
CA LYS A 111 27.40 13.90 -7.60
C LYS A 111 26.84 14.83 -8.66
N SER A 112 27.28 14.72 -9.91
CA SER A 112 26.80 15.57 -11.02
C SER A 112 25.30 15.34 -11.31
N ALA A 113 24.87 14.08 -11.40
CA ALA A 113 23.47 13.74 -11.66
C ALA A 113 22.57 14.14 -10.48
N VAL A 114 23.06 14.00 -9.24
CA VAL A 114 22.37 14.44 -8.04
C VAL A 114 22.23 15.96 -8.02
N HIS A 115 23.26 16.70 -8.43
CA HIS A 115 23.21 18.17 -8.51
C HIS A 115 22.08 18.64 -9.44
N THR A 116 21.97 18.05 -10.65
CA THR A 116 20.89 18.39 -11.60
C THR A 116 19.51 17.98 -11.09
N ALA A 117 19.42 16.88 -10.34
CA ALA A 117 18.16 16.49 -9.71
C ALA A 117 17.73 17.44 -8.58
N TRP A 118 18.71 17.96 -7.81
CA TRP A 118 18.45 19.00 -6.80
C TRP A 118 17.94 20.31 -7.44
N GLN A 119 18.52 20.72 -8.58
CA GLN A 119 18.07 21.90 -9.32
C GLN A 119 16.61 21.74 -9.76
N ALA A 120 16.25 20.57 -10.32
CA ALA A 120 14.88 20.29 -10.72
C ALA A 120 13.89 20.27 -9.53
N LEU A 121 14.29 19.68 -8.40
CA LEU A 121 13.46 19.67 -7.19
C LEU A 121 13.22 21.08 -6.64
N LYS A 122 14.24 21.94 -6.68
CA LYS A 122 14.13 23.35 -6.26
C LYS A 122 13.24 24.14 -7.21
N SER A 123 13.40 23.96 -8.54
CA SER A 123 12.55 24.60 -9.55
C SER A 123 11.09 24.22 -9.33
N LEU A 124 10.78 22.92 -9.19
CA LEU A 124 9.43 22.43 -8.92
C LEU A 124 8.83 23.08 -7.65
N SER A 125 9.60 23.13 -6.57
CA SER A 125 9.12 23.71 -5.31
C SER A 125 8.79 25.19 -5.43
N GLY A 126 9.59 25.96 -6.16
CA GLY A 126 9.34 27.37 -6.46
C GLY A 126 8.10 27.57 -7.32
N THR A 127 7.96 26.79 -8.39
CA THR A 127 6.85 26.88 -9.35
C THR A 127 5.50 26.54 -8.68
N PHE A 128 5.46 25.51 -7.87
CA PHE A 128 4.24 25.09 -7.18
C PHE A 128 4.07 25.71 -5.78
N LYS A 129 4.96 26.64 -5.38
CA LYS A 129 4.93 27.35 -4.10
C LYS A 129 4.80 26.39 -2.91
N ILE A 130 5.63 25.35 -2.90
CA ILE A 130 5.62 24.34 -1.84
C ILE A 130 6.28 24.94 -0.59
N SER A 131 5.51 25.08 0.48
CA SER A 131 6.02 25.48 1.79
C SER A 131 6.52 24.23 2.52
N VAL A 132 7.84 24.06 2.58
CA VAL A 132 8.47 22.92 3.25
C VAL A 132 9.32 23.43 4.39
N GLY A 133 8.71 23.75 5.52
CA GLY A 133 9.40 24.06 6.78
C GLY A 133 10.83 24.61 6.62
N ASP A 134 11.76 24.18 7.46
CA ASP A 134 13.18 24.63 7.43
C ASP A 134 14.07 23.87 6.43
N VAL A 135 13.50 23.17 5.44
CA VAL A 135 14.28 22.41 4.45
C VAL A 135 14.83 23.34 3.40
N THR A 136 16.14 23.62 3.47
CA THR A 136 16.85 24.48 2.52
C THR A 136 17.60 23.65 1.49
N ILE A 137 17.34 23.88 0.19
CA ILE A 137 18.14 23.35 -0.92
C ILE A 137 19.20 24.39 -1.27
N SER A 138 20.48 24.01 -1.12
CA SER A 138 21.62 24.91 -1.31
C SER A 138 22.08 25.05 -2.77
N VAL A 139 21.27 24.66 -3.74
CA VAL A 139 21.58 24.82 -5.17
C VAL A 139 20.61 25.78 -5.82
N ASP A 140 21.05 26.46 -6.88
CA ASP A 140 20.17 27.34 -7.64
C ASP A 140 19.27 26.52 -8.58
N PRO A 141 18.01 26.94 -8.82
CA PRO A 141 17.16 26.30 -9.79
C PRO A 141 17.75 26.42 -11.20
N GLU A 142 17.52 25.40 -12.03
CA GLU A 142 17.92 25.45 -13.46
C GLU A 142 16.74 25.99 -14.27
N PRO A 143 16.86 27.15 -14.90
CA PRO A 143 15.80 27.70 -15.74
C PRO A 143 15.44 26.76 -16.89
N GLY A 144 14.13 26.60 -17.16
CA GLY A 144 13.61 25.72 -18.19
C GLY A 144 13.53 24.25 -17.80
N VAL A 145 13.70 23.93 -16.51
CA VAL A 145 13.62 22.55 -15.98
C VAL A 145 12.67 22.50 -14.81
N ALA A 146 11.62 21.72 -14.90
CA ALA A 146 10.58 21.52 -13.87
C ALA A 146 10.02 22.88 -13.34
N ASP A 147 9.91 23.89 -14.21
CA ASP A 147 9.48 25.26 -13.91
C ASP A 147 8.41 25.79 -14.87
N SER A 148 7.84 24.89 -15.70
CA SER A 148 6.84 25.28 -16.71
C SER A 148 5.47 25.63 -16.11
N GLY A 149 5.19 25.22 -14.88
CA GLY A 149 3.88 25.29 -14.25
C GLY A 149 2.90 24.22 -14.73
N ASN A 150 3.34 23.35 -15.65
CA ASN A 150 2.59 22.17 -16.08
C ASN A 150 3.11 20.92 -15.37
N LEU A 151 2.27 20.36 -14.50
CA LEU A 151 2.66 19.23 -13.65
C LEU A 151 3.14 18.00 -14.44
N GLU A 152 2.57 17.72 -15.63
CA GLU A 152 3.01 16.59 -16.45
C GLU A 152 4.46 16.75 -16.92
N PHE A 153 4.84 17.94 -17.40
CA PHE A 153 6.20 18.20 -17.87
C PHE A 153 7.19 18.28 -16.72
N ASP A 154 6.82 18.99 -15.68
CA ASP A 154 7.72 19.26 -14.55
C ASP A 154 8.00 17.98 -13.75
N LEU A 155 7.01 17.09 -13.60
CA LEU A 155 7.20 15.79 -12.93
C LEU A 155 8.04 14.82 -13.79
N VAL A 156 7.90 14.86 -15.12
CA VAL A 156 8.76 14.09 -16.04
C VAL A 156 10.21 14.51 -15.88
N ASP A 157 10.49 15.81 -15.91
CA ASP A 157 11.85 16.33 -15.77
C ASP A 157 12.47 15.91 -14.44
N LEU A 158 11.74 16.07 -13.34
CA LEU A 158 12.20 15.68 -12.02
C LEU A 158 12.48 14.17 -11.93
N PHE A 159 11.52 13.31 -12.35
CA PHE A 159 11.68 11.86 -12.24
C PHE A 159 12.82 11.34 -13.11
N VAL A 160 13.01 11.88 -14.31
CA VAL A 160 14.14 11.52 -15.18
C VAL A 160 15.47 11.85 -14.50
N ARG A 161 15.60 13.00 -13.85
CA ARG A 161 16.83 13.41 -13.17
C ARG A 161 17.08 12.58 -11.90
N VAL A 162 16.04 12.30 -11.11
CA VAL A 162 16.16 11.39 -9.94
C VAL A 162 16.55 9.98 -10.39
N GLY A 163 15.91 9.45 -11.45
CA GLY A 163 16.26 8.15 -12.00
C GLY A 163 17.67 8.08 -12.59
N ALA A 164 18.14 9.15 -13.22
CA ALA A 164 19.51 9.26 -13.71
C ALA A 164 20.53 9.29 -12.54
N ALA A 165 20.20 9.99 -11.46
CA ALA A 165 21.02 10.02 -10.24
C ALA A 165 21.09 8.63 -9.58
N ALA A 166 19.96 7.91 -9.48
CA ALA A 166 19.93 6.55 -8.96
C ALA A 166 20.80 5.60 -9.83
N LYS A 167 20.66 5.71 -11.16
CA LYS A 167 21.48 4.92 -12.11
C LYS A 167 22.96 5.21 -11.95
N ALA A 168 23.37 6.47 -11.84
CA ALA A 168 24.74 6.86 -11.64
C ALA A 168 25.30 6.35 -10.30
N ALA A 169 24.46 6.27 -9.28
CA ALA A 169 24.81 5.72 -7.96
C ALA A 169 24.86 4.18 -7.94
N GLY A 170 24.53 3.49 -9.04
CA GLY A 170 24.47 2.03 -9.11
C GLY A 170 23.32 1.43 -8.28
N THR A 171 22.24 2.15 -8.09
CA THR A 171 21.05 1.74 -7.35
C THR A 171 19.77 2.00 -8.15
N ALA A 172 18.61 1.74 -7.55
CA ALA A 172 17.31 2.08 -8.09
C ALA A 172 16.50 2.93 -7.10
N TRP A 173 15.47 3.61 -7.60
CA TRP A 173 14.51 4.33 -6.81
C TRP A 173 13.13 3.68 -6.93
N THR A 174 12.56 3.32 -5.79
CA THR A 174 11.20 2.76 -5.68
C THR A 174 10.28 3.77 -4.99
N LEU A 175 9.29 4.24 -5.72
CA LEU A 175 8.23 5.09 -5.20
C LEU A 175 7.04 4.22 -4.83
N LEU A 176 6.56 4.35 -3.58
CA LEU A 176 5.36 3.67 -3.10
C LEU A 176 4.31 4.71 -2.74
N ILE A 177 3.09 4.55 -3.27
CA ILE A 177 1.97 5.47 -3.02
C ILE A 177 0.77 4.67 -2.52
N ASP A 178 0.41 4.85 -1.25
CA ASP A 178 -0.84 4.31 -0.72
C ASP A 178 -2.00 5.28 -0.95
N GLU A 179 -3.23 4.75 -0.94
CA GLU A 179 -4.48 5.48 -1.14
C GLU A 179 -4.49 6.32 -2.45
N ILE A 180 -3.87 5.79 -3.52
CA ILE A 180 -3.63 6.48 -4.81
C ILE A 180 -4.92 7.02 -5.47
N GLN A 181 -6.12 6.56 -5.07
CA GLN A 181 -7.39 7.07 -5.57
C GLN A 181 -7.69 8.51 -5.13
N TYR A 182 -6.96 9.05 -4.16
CA TYR A 182 -7.10 10.46 -3.76
C TYR A 182 -6.30 11.43 -4.64
N LEU A 183 -5.44 10.91 -5.50
CA LEU A 183 -4.81 11.74 -6.52
C LEU A 183 -5.86 12.25 -7.52
N THR A 184 -5.74 13.52 -7.86
CA THR A 184 -6.54 14.09 -8.93
C THR A 184 -6.22 13.44 -10.27
N ARG A 185 -7.14 13.54 -11.24
CA ARG A 185 -6.90 13.01 -12.59
C ARG A 185 -5.64 13.59 -13.24
N GLN A 186 -5.33 14.87 -12.97
CA GLN A 186 -4.11 15.52 -13.47
C GLN A 186 -2.85 14.96 -12.84
N GLU A 187 -2.85 14.71 -11.53
CA GLU A 187 -1.71 14.13 -10.83
C GLU A 187 -1.44 12.70 -11.24
N LEU A 188 -2.51 11.90 -11.38
CA LEU A 188 -2.41 10.53 -11.88
C LEU A 188 -1.88 10.51 -13.31
N ALA A 189 -2.36 11.41 -14.19
CA ALA A 189 -1.85 11.55 -15.56
C ALA A 189 -0.36 11.92 -15.56
N ALA A 190 0.06 12.87 -14.71
CA ALA A 190 1.46 13.29 -14.59
C ALA A 190 2.37 12.12 -14.15
N LEU A 191 1.94 11.32 -13.16
CA LEU A 191 2.66 10.11 -12.73
C LEU A 191 2.79 9.10 -13.87
N ILE A 192 1.70 8.82 -14.60
CA ILE A 192 1.71 7.88 -15.73
C ILE A 192 2.68 8.33 -16.81
N VAL A 193 2.66 9.64 -17.15
CA VAL A 193 3.57 10.19 -18.18
C VAL A 193 5.03 10.12 -17.71
N ALA A 194 5.29 10.45 -16.43
CA ALA A 194 6.62 10.36 -15.86
C ALA A 194 7.15 8.93 -15.88
N MET A 195 6.36 7.94 -15.46
CA MET A 195 6.75 6.53 -15.50
C MET A 195 6.93 6.01 -16.93
N HIS A 196 6.12 6.45 -17.86
CA HIS A 196 6.31 6.12 -19.29
C HIS A 196 7.67 6.63 -19.78
N ARG A 197 8.04 7.87 -19.43
CA ARG A 197 9.32 8.44 -19.84
C ARG A 197 10.52 7.74 -19.17
N ILE A 198 10.39 7.37 -17.90
CA ILE A 198 11.34 6.53 -17.18
C ILE A 198 11.62 5.23 -17.93
N ASN A 199 10.54 4.56 -18.36
CA ASN A 199 10.65 3.28 -19.07
C ASN A 199 11.33 3.45 -20.45
N GLN A 200 10.97 4.49 -21.22
CA GLN A 200 11.62 4.79 -22.50
C GLN A 200 13.13 5.03 -22.35
N LYS A 201 13.54 5.69 -21.24
CA LYS A 201 14.95 5.98 -20.94
C LYS A 201 15.67 4.84 -20.22
N ARG A 202 14.98 3.74 -19.89
CA ARG A 202 15.52 2.60 -19.13
C ARG A 202 16.22 3.05 -17.83
N LEU A 203 15.54 3.94 -17.10
CA LEU A 203 16.02 4.40 -15.81
C LEU A 203 15.54 3.43 -14.70
N PRO A 204 16.35 3.20 -13.66
CA PRO A 204 16.04 2.24 -12.60
C PRO A 204 15.05 2.84 -11.59
N VAL A 205 13.80 2.98 -12.01
CA VAL A 205 12.71 3.50 -11.18
C VAL A 205 11.50 2.58 -11.29
N LEU A 206 10.89 2.25 -10.15
CA LEU A 206 9.63 1.51 -10.05
C LEU A 206 8.60 2.33 -9.27
N LEU A 207 7.33 2.13 -9.61
CA LEU A 207 6.19 2.64 -8.86
C LEU A 207 5.33 1.47 -8.39
N PHE A 208 5.09 1.40 -7.08
CA PHE A 208 4.07 0.56 -6.49
C PHE A 208 2.98 1.44 -5.90
N GLY A 209 1.75 1.28 -6.34
CA GLY A 209 0.62 2.01 -5.80
C GLY A 209 -0.38 1.06 -5.15
N ALA A 210 -1.15 1.56 -4.19
CA ALA A 210 -2.30 0.85 -3.65
C ALA A 210 -3.52 1.75 -3.62
N GLY A 211 -4.67 1.20 -4.00
CA GLY A 211 -5.90 1.99 -4.06
C GLY A 211 -7.16 1.16 -4.24
N LEU A 212 -8.27 1.86 -4.41
CA LEU A 212 -9.57 1.27 -4.67
C LEU A 212 -9.67 0.76 -6.12
N PRO A 213 -10.54 -0.22 -6.43
CA PRO A 213 -10.64 -0.82 -7.77
C PRO A 213 -10.86 0.17 -8.91
N GLN A 214 -11.54 1.30 -8.65
CA GLN A 214 -11.77 2.36 -9.65
C GLN A 214 -10.49 2.99 -10.22
N VAL A 215 -9.36 2.86 -9.55
CA VAL A 215 -8.07 3.41 -10.01
C VAL A 215 -7.67 2.85 -11.37
N ALA A 216 -8.03 1.60 -11.70
CA ALA A 216 -7.76 1.03 -13.03
C ALA A 216 -8.46 1.84 -14.14
N ALA A 217 -9.76 2.11 -13.98
CA ALA A 217 -10.51 2.92 -14.93
C ALA A 217 -9.99 4.36 -14.99
N LEU A 218 -9.76 4.99 -13.82
CA LEU A 218 -9.19 6.35 -13.74
C LEU A 218 -7.83 6.46 -14.43
N SER A 219 -6.99 5.42 -14.35
CA SER A 219 -5.68 5.38 -15.00
C SER A 219 -5.82 5.29 -16.52
N GLY A 220 -6.74 4.45 -17.03
CA GLY A 220 -7.07 4.34 -18.45
C GLY A 220 -7.65 5.62 -19.02
N ASP A 221 -8.57 6.27 -18.29
CA ASP A 221 -9.15 7.57 -18.64
C ASP A 221 -8.12 8.71 -18.62
N ALA A 222 -7.15 8.64 -17.73
CA ALA A 222 -6.07 9.61 -17.66
C ALA A 222 -5.11 9.48 -18.86
N LYS A 223 -4.68 8.24 -19.18
CA LYS A 223 -3.81 7.92 -20.32
C LYS A 223 -4.09 6.50 -20.83
N SER A 224 -4.50 6.38 -22.07
CA SER A 224 -4.90 5.12 -22.72
C SER A 224 -3.82 4.03 -22.77
N TYR A 225 -2.56 4.35 -22.52
CA TYR A 225 -1.45 3.40 -22.48
C TYR A 225 -1.10 2.90 -21.07
N ALA A 226 -1.83 3.33 -20.04
CA ALA A 226 -1.59 2.93 -18.65
C ALA A 226 -1.60 1.40 -18.47
N GLU A 227 -2.50 0.69 -19.14
CA GLU A 227 -2.59 -0.78 -19.11
C GLU A 227 -1.32 -1.50 -19.58
N ARG A 228 -0.54 -0.86 -20.46
CA ARG A 228 0.74 -1.41 -20.93
C ARG A 228 1.89 -1.08 -19.98
N LEU A 229 1.72 -0.06 -19.15
CA LEU A 229 2.73 0.48 -18.26
C LEU A 229 2.66 -0.16 -16.87
N PHE A 230 1.45 -0.50 -16.42
CA PHE A 230 1.20 -1.06 -15.09
C PHE A 230 0.57 -2.45 -15.16
N ASP A 231 0.86 -3.25 -14.13
CA ASP A 231 0.06 -4.39 -13.74
C ASP A 231 -0.92 -3.95 -12.66
N PHE A 232 -2.14 -4.49 -12.68
CA PHE A 232 -3.22 -4.16 -11.74
C PHE A 232 -3.66 -5.40 -10.94
N PRO A 233 -2.84 -5.93 -10.02
CA PRO A 233 -3.24 -7.09 -9.26
C PRO A 233 -4.42 -6.76 -8.35
N ALA A 234 -5.46 -7.60 -8.43
CA ALA A 234 -6.65 -7.48 -7.59
C ALA A 234 -6.38 -8.07 -6.21
N ILE A 235 -6.56 -7.25 -5.17
CA ILE A 235 -6.39 -7.62 -3.77
C ILE A 235 -7.77 -7.81 -3.14
N GLY A 236 -8.27 -9.04 -3.20
CA GLY A 236 -9.59 -9.41 -2.67
C GLY A 236 -9.51 -10.21 -1.36
N PRO A 237 -10.63 -10.79 -0.95
CA PRO A 237 -10.68 -11.80 0.11
C PRO A 237 -9.73 -12.96 -0.18
N LEU A 238 -9.26 -13.63 0.87
CA LEU A 238 -8.47 -14.85 0.77
C LEU A 238 -9.35 -16.02 0.34
N SER A 239 -8.75 -17.02 -0.29
CA SER A 239 -9.40 -18.31 -0.47
C SER A 239 -9.72 -18.94 0.89
N ASN A 240 -10.62 -19.91 0.94
CA ASN A 240 -10.91 -20.62 2.19
C ASN A 240 -9.67 -21.30 2.78
N GLU A 241 -8.77 -21.79 1.94
CA GLU A 241 -7.51 -22.43 2.34
C GLU A 241 -6.55 -21.41 2.91
N ASP A 242 -6.31 -20.29 2.22
CA ASP A 242 -5.46 -19.21 2.69
C ASP A 242 -6.02 -18.53 3.95
N ALA A 243 -7.34 -18.37 4.05
CA ALA A 243 -7.99 -17.83 5.23
C ALA A 243 -7.85 -18.76 6.44
N ALA A 244 -7.92 -20.07 6.24
CA ALA A 244 -7.67 -21.06 7.28
C ALA A 244 -6.21 -21.03 7.73
N GLU A 245 -5.28 -20.92 6.78
CA GLU A 245 -3.84 -20.78 7.07
C GLU A 245 -3.53 -19.51 7.88
N ALA A 246 -4.11 -18.37 7.47
CA ALA A 246 -3.95 -17.08 8.14
C ALA A 246 -4.42 -17.08 9.61
N ILE A 247 -5.26 -18.04 10.01
CA ILE A 247 -5.68 -18.22 11.40
C ILE A 247 -4.87 -19.32 12.09
N ARG A 248 -4.65 -20.47 11.41
CA ARG A 248 -4.01 -21.64 12.00
C ARG A 248 -2.54 -21.40 12.30
N GLN A 249 -1.78 -20.94 11.31
CA GLN A 249 -0.32 -20.81 11.42
C GLN A 249 0.11 -19.92 12.60
N PRO A 250 -0.46 -18.71 12.78
CA PRO A 250 -0.10 -17.89 13.93
C PRO A 250 -0.37 -18.53 15.30
N ILE A 251 -1.45 -19.32 15.40
CA ILE A 251 -1.79 -20.05 16.63
C ILE A 251 -0.77 -21.16 16.89
N GLU A 252 -0.37 -21.88 15.84
CA GLU A 252 0.62 -22.97 15.92
C GLU A 252 2.03 -22.44 16.23
N ASP A 253 2.40 -21.28 15.71
CA ASP A 253 3.68 -20.61 15.99
C ASP A 253 3.80 -20.22 17.49
N GLU A 254 2.66 -19.94 18.14
CA GLU A 254 2.60 -19.71 19.59
C GLU A 254 2.52 -21.02 20.42
N GLY A 255 2.61 -22.17 19.77
CA GLY A 255 2.59 -23.49 20.41
C GLY A 255 1.19 -23.97 20.81
N GLU A 256 0.14 -23.32 20.31
CA GLU A 256 -1.25 -23.65 20.58
C GLU A 256 -1.91 -24.30 19.34
N THR A 257 -3.14 -24.76 19.47
CA THR A 257 -3.85 -25.40 18.37
C THR A 257 -5.29 -24.93 18.27
N ILE A 258 -5.88 -25.06 17.07
CA ILE A 258 -7.29 -24.75 16.80
C ILE A 258 -7.99 -25.97 16.19
N ALA A 259 -9.14 -26.31 16.73
CA ALA A 259 -9.95 -27.44 16.23
C ALA A 259 -10.53 -27.12 14.84
N PRO A 260 -10.58 -28.09 13.89
CA PRO A 260 -11.11 -27.86 12.54
C PRO A 260 -12.51 -27.23 12.49
N PRO A 261 -13.48 -27.58 13.38
CA PRO A 261 -14.78 -26.93 13.40
C PRO A 261 -14.76 -25.46 13.83
N ALA A 262 -13.78 -25.06 14.67
CA ALA A 262 -13.59 -23.67 15.08
C ALA A 262 -13.01 -22.85 13.92
N LEU A 263 -12.01 -23.40 13.25
CA LEU A 263 -11.38 -22.80 12.07
C LEU A 263 -12.39 -22.58 10.94
N ALA A 264 -13.18 -23.61 10.61
CA ALA A 264 -14.22 -23.51 9.60
C ALA A 264 -15.29 -22.44 9.93
N GLU A 265 -15.62 -22.28 11.21
CA GLU A 265 -16.56 -21.25 11.67
C GLU A 265 -16.02 -19.85 11.46
N ILE A 266 -14.73 -19.59 11.80
CA ILE A 266 -14.09 -18.31 11.57
C ILE A 266 -14.02 -18.00 10.06
N VAL A 267 -13.57 -18.94 9.23
CA VAL A 267 -13.50 -18.75 7.77
C VAL A 267 -14.87 -18.42 7.19
N ARG A 268 -15.91 -19.13 7.61
CA ARG A 268 -17.29 -18.87 7.17
C ARG A 268 -17.76 -17.47 7.56
N ASN A 269 -17.53 -17.07 8.80
CA ASN A 269 -18.00 -15.76 9.31
C ASN A 269 -17.26 -14.59 8.70
N THR A 270 -16.00 -14.77 8.30
CA THR A 270 -15.16 -13.73 7.71
C THR A 270 -15.23 -13.68 6.20
N GLN A 271 -15.67 -14.78 5.54
CA GLN A 271 -15.63 -14.96 4.08
C GLN A 271 -14.23 -14.65 3.50
N GLY A 272 -13.18 -14.98 4.25
CA GLY A 272 -11.80 -14.73 3.85
C GLY A 272 -11.36 -13.25 3.89
N TYR A 273 -12.15 -12.35 4.46
CA TYR A 273 -11.81 -10.92 4.50
C TYR A 273 -10.68 -10.67 5.52
N PRO A 274 -9.49 -10.20 5.09
CA PRO A 274 -8.30 -10.18 5.95
C PRO A 274 -8.48 -9.41 7.26
N TYR A 275 -9.10 -8.24 7.23
CA TYR A 275 -9.35 -7.45 8.44
C TYR A 275 -10.25 -8.20 9.44
N PHE A 276 -11.28 -8.92 8.93
CA PHE A 276 -12.17 -9.69 9.79
C PHE A 276 -11.47 -10.94 10.35
N LEU A 277 -10.60 -11.59 9.58
CA LEU A 277 -9.79 -12.70 10.07
C LEU A 277 -8.94 -12.28 11.28
N GLN A 278 -8.27 -11.13 11.20
CA GLN A 278 -7.48 -10.61 12.32
C GLN A 278 -8.35 -10.30 13.54
N GLU A 279 -9.52 -9.69 13.37
CA GLU A 279 -10.43 -9.39 14.49
C GLU A 279 -11.00 -10.66 15.11
N TRP A 280 -11.44 -11.63 14.29
CA TRP A 280 -11.92 -12.92 14.78
C TRP A 280 -10.83 -13.72 15.49
N GLY A 281 -9.63 -13.79 14.93
CA GLY A 281 -8.47 -14.43 15.57
C GLY A 281 -8.16 -13.81 16.93
N TYR A 282 -8.06 -12.48 16.96
CA TYR A 282 -7.75 -11.73 18.19
C TYR A 282 -8.76 -11.98 19.32
N GLN A 283 -10.06 -11.84 19.03
CA GLN A 283 -11.09 -12.01 20.05
C GLN A 283 -11.22 -13.47 20.48
N THR A 284 -11.10 -14.40 19.53
CA THR A 284 -11.17 -15.83 19.84
C THR A 284 -10.02 -16.28 20.73
N TRP A 285 -8.79 -15.81 20.47
CA TRP A 285 -7.65 -16.04 21.34
C TRP A 285 -7.89 -15.54 22.76
N ASN A 286 -8.37 -14.30 22.89
CA ASN A 286 -8.55 -13.66 24.21
C ASN A 286 -9.65 -14.30 25.08
N VAL A 287 -10.65 -14.96 24.49
CA VAL A 287 -11.71 -15.65 25.23
C VAL A 287 -11.43 -17.15 25.40
N ALA A 288 -10.41 -17.70 24.73
CA ALA A 288 -10.10 -19.11 24.83
C ALA A 288 -9.47 -19.43 26.21
N GLU A 289 -10.06 -20.37 26.91
CA GLU A 289 -9.64 -20.83 28.25
C GLU A 289 -8.67 -22.02 28.17
N SER A 290 -8.54 -22.63 26.98
CA SER A 290 -7.72 -23.83 26.77
C SER A 290 -7.38 -24.05 25.29
N SER A 291 -6.28 -24.77 25.06
CA SER A 291 -5.94 -25.37 23.77
C SER A 291 -6.46 -26.83 23.72
N PRO A 292 -6.99 -27.30 22.60
CA PRO A 292 -7.23 -26.55 21.36
C PRO A 292 -8.35 -25.52 21.47
N ILE A 293 -8.23 -24.44 20.68
CA ILE A 293 -9.32 -23.48 20.48
C ILE A 293 -10.50 -24.19 19.84
N THR A 294 -11.67 -24.14 20.46
CA THR A 294 -12.87 -24.87 20.03
C THR A 294 -13.93 -23.94 19.44
N LYS A 295 -14.93 -24.52 18.76
CA LYS A 295 -16.09 -23.76 18.26
C LYS A 295 -16.84 -23.00 19.37
N LYS A 296 -16.82 -23.49 20.61
CA LYS A 296 -17.40 -22.78 21.77
C LYS A 296 -16.70 -21.44 22.01
N HIS A 297 -15.36 -21.41 21.93
CA HIS A 297 -14.58 -20.18 22.06
C HIS A 297 -14.90 -19.19 20.96
N VAL A 298 -15.03 -19.64 19.69
CA VAL A 298 -15.44 -18.79 18.57
C VAL A 298 -16.85 -18.20 18.81
N THR A 299 -17.79 -19.02 19.27
CA THR A 299 -19.15 -18.55 19.61
C THR A 299 -19.14 -17.54 20.74
N ALA A 300 -18.33 -17.74 21.77
CA ALA A 300 -18.18 -16.81 22.89
C ALA A 300 -17.53 -15.50 22.47
N ALA A 301 -16.61 -15.51 21.49
CA ALA A 301 -15.98 -14.33 20.92
C ALA A 301 -16.92 -13.49 20.06
N SER A 302 -17.94 -14.11 19.41
CA SER A 302 -18.84 -13.44 18.46
C SER A 302 -19.39 -12.09 18.90
N PRO A 303 -19.95 -11.91 20.10
CA PRO A 303 -20.47 -10.61 20.51
C PRO A 303 -19.40 -9.51 20.50
N HIS A 304 -18.20 -9.84 20.99
CA HIS A 304 -17.07 -8.91 21.06
C HIS A 304 -16.57 -8.52 19.66
N VAL A 305 -16.47 -9.51 18.76
CA VAL A 305 -16.11 -9.27 17.35
C VAL A 305 -17.12 -8.34 16.67
N LEU A 306 -18.42 -8.66 16.79
CA LEU A 306 -19.47 -7.89 16.13
C LEU A 306 -19.52 -6.46 16.65
N GLU A 307 -19.40 -6.24 17.97
CA GLU A 307 -19.34 -4.91 18.58
C GLU A 307 -18.16 -4.08 18.03
N ARG A 308 -16.97 -4.70 17.97
CA ARG A 308 -15.78 -4.01 17.45
C ARG A 308 -15.87 -3.72 15.96
N LEU A 309 -16.35 -4.66 15.17
CA LEU A 309 -16.56 -4.44 13.73
C LEU A 309 -17.64 -3.38 13.49
N ASP A 310 -18.74 -3.38 14.25
CA ASP A 310 -19.76 -2.35 14.13
C ASP A 310 -19.18 -0.97 14.44
N ASN A 311 -18.55 -0.79 15.60
CA ASN A 311 -18.04 0.50 16.03
C ASN A 311 -16.85 0.99 15.20
N GLY A 312 -15.91 0.11 14.85
CA GLY A 312 -14.63 0.49 14.20
C GLY A 312 -14.66 0.41 12.67
N PHE A 313 -15.56 -0.38 12.08
CA PHE A 313 -15.56 -0.62 10.63
C PHE A 313 -16.87 -0.22 9.95
N PHE A 314 -18.03 -0.72 10.41
CA PHE A 314 -19.29 -0.52 9.70
C PHE A 314 -19.93 0.83 10.00
N ARG A 315 -20.10 1.20 11.27
CA ARG A 315 -20.79 2.43 11.68
C ARG A 315 -20.13 3.68 11.09
N VAL A 316 -18.82 3.81 11.19
CA VAL A 316 -18.06 4.95 10.65
C VAL A 316 -18.29 5.11 9.14
N ARG A 317 -18.38 3.99 8.40
CA ARG A 317 -18.64 4.02 6.96
C ARG A 317 -20.08 4.34 6.65
N PHE A 318 -21.03 3.77 7.40
CA PHE A 318 -22.44 4.01 7.23
C PHE A 318 -22.80 5.49 7.52
N GLU A 319 -22.16 6.09 8.53
CA GLU A 319 -22.39 7.50 8.86
C GLU A 319 -21.87 8.47 7.80
N ARG A 320 -20.89 8.09 7.01
CA ARG A 320 -20.36 8.89 5.88
C ARG A 320 -21.21 8.80 4.61
N LEU A 321 -22.14 7.86 4.54
CA LEU A 321 -23.03 7.72 3.39
C LEU A 321 -24.01 8.90 3.31
N THR A 322 -24.25 9.35 2.08
CA THR A 322 -25.35 10.29 1.80
C THR A 322 -26.72 9.67 2.13
N PRO A 323 -27.76 10.46 2.33
CA PRO A 323 -29.11 9.92 2.58
C PRO A 323 -29.58 8.92 1.52
N LYS A 324 -29.28 9.15 0.25
CA LYS A 324 -29.64 8.24 -0.86
C LYS A 324 -28.87 6.92 -0.79
N GLU A 325 -27.57 6.98 -0.51
CA GLU A 325 -26.75 5.77 -0.36
C GLU A 325 -27.20 4.96 0.86
N ARG A 326 -27.54 5.59 1.99
CA ARG A 326 -28.10 4.88 3.15
C ARG A 326 -29.39 4.15 2.80
N THR A 327 -30.31 4.83 2.09
CA THR A 327 -31.56 4.20 1.64
C THR A 327 -31.27 2.99 0.75
N TYR A 328 -30.32 3.11 -0.17
CA TYR A 328 -29.90 2.02 -1.05
C TYR A 328 -29.32 0.83 -0.28
N VAL A 329 -28.38 1.07 0.64
CA VAL A 329 -27.76 0.03 1.48
C VAL A 329 -28.80 -0.68 2.35
N LEU A 330 -29.75 0.08 2.95
CA LEU A 330 -30.83 -0.50 3.74
C LEU A 330 -31.79 -1.36 2.90
N ALA A 331 -32.09 -0.92 1.67
CA ALA A 331 -32.91 -1.70 0.75
C ALA A 331 -32.21 -3.00 0.36
N MET A 332 -30.90 -2.96 0.06
CA MET A 332 -30.11 -4.17 -0.21
C MET A 332 -30.09 -5.12 0.98
N ALA A 333 -29.89 -4.61 2.19
CA ALA A 333 -29.91 -5.41 3.41
C ALA A 333 -31.26 -6.11 3.62
N GLY A 334 -32.36 -5.47 3.25
CA GLY A 334 -33.71 -6.04 3.31
C GLY A 334 -33.97 -7.17 2.31
N LEU A 335 -33.20 -7.24 1.21
CA LEU A 335 -33.32 -8.31 0.21
C LEU A 335 -32.58 -9.61 0.64
N GLY A 336 -31.67 -9.51 1.63
CA GLY A 336 -30.88 -10.63 2.11
C GLY A 336 -29.63 -10.90 1.28
N VAL A 337 -29.08 -12.14 1.37
CA VAL A 337 -27.84 -12.55 0.69
C VAL A 337 -28.18 -13.07 -0.70
N GLY A 338 -27.69 -12.38 -1.73
CA GLY A 338 -27.84 -12.83 -3.12
C GLY A 338 -27.30 -11.79 -4.11
N PRO A 339 -26.98 -12.21 -5.35
CA PRO A 339 -26.78 -11.25 -6.43
C PRO A 339 -28.15 -10.73 -6.88
N TYR A 340 -28.38 -9.43 -6.70
CA TYR A 340 -29.59 -8.73 -7.16
C TYR A 340 -29.22 -7.72 -8.26
#